data_76583a76b77143c290eaac75e8c00bd0
#
_entry.id   76583a76b77143c290eaac75e8c00bd0
#
_cell.length_a   1.000
_cell.length_b   1.000
_cell.length_c   1.000
_cell.angle_alpha   90.00
_cell.angle_beta   90.00
_cell.angle_gamma   90.00
#
_symmetry.space_group_name_H-M   'P 1'
#
loop_
_entity.id
_entity.type
_entity.pdbx_description
1 polymer ?
#
loop_
_entity_poly.entity_id
_entity_poly.type
_entity_poly.pdbx_seq_one_letter_code
_entity_poly.pdbx_strand_id
1 'polypeptide(L)'
;MILYFTGTGNSEYAAKKLAAALGEETMPLMERIRHNDTSPLESETPWIVCTPTYAWQLPHIVRDHLRRTLLRGSKEIYFVMTCGGEIGEAGKYAAELCAEKYLTYRGCAGVVMPENYIAMF
;
A
#
# COMPACT_ATOMS: atom_id res chain seq x y z
N MET A 1 -10.67 -3.93 0.42
CA MET A 1 -10.45 -2.56 -0.06
C MET A 1 -8.99 -2.35 -0.39
N ILE A 2 -8.72 -1.64 -1.47
CA ILE A 2 -7.35 -1.37 -1.91
C ILE A 2 -7.00 0.07 -1.59
N LEU A 3 -6.02 0.25 -0.72
CA LEU A 3 -5.51 1.57 -0.35
C LEU A 3 -4.26 1.82 -1.16
N TYR A 4 -4.10 3.00 -1.75
CA TYR A 4 -2.88 3.26 -2.51
C TYR A 4 -2.31 4.65 -2.24
N PHE A 5 -1.00 4.72 -2.28
CA PHE A 5 -0.24 5.95 -2.20
C PHE A 5 0.70 5.99 -3.40
N THR A 6 0.66 7.07 -4.17
CA THR A 6 1.48 7.15 -5.37
C THR A 6 2.18 8.51 -5.47
N GLY A 7 3.45 8.46 -5.86
CA GLY A 7 4.20 9.67 -6.20
C GLY A 7 4.40 9.80 -7.70
N THR A 8 4.45 8.67 -8.41
CA THR A 8 4.73 8.63 -9.86
C THR A 8 3.59 8.04 -10.69
N GLY A 9 2.53 7.56 -10.04
CA GLY A 9 1.42 6.90 -10.72
C GLY A 9 1.52 5.39 -10.79
N ASN A 10 2.67 4.80 -10.48
CA ASN A 10 2.85 3.35 -10.59
C ASN A 10 2.01 2.57 -9.60
N SER A 11 1.93 3.03 -8.35
CA SER A 11 1.13 2.37 -7.33
C SER A 11 -0.36 2.50 -7.62
N GLU A 12 -0.77 3.63 -8.16
CA GLU A 12 -2.16 3.84 -8.59
C GLU A 12 -2.51 2.87 -9.71
N TYR A 13 -1.63 2.73 -10.69
CA TYR A 13 -1.83 1.82 -11.80
C TYR A 13 -1.99 0.37 -11.30
N ALA A 14 -1.11 -0.05 -10.40
CA ALA A 14 -1.18 -1.39 -9.82
C ALA A 14 -2.49 -1.58 -9.04
N ALA A 15 -2.87 -0.58 -8.24
CA ALA A 15 -4.09 -0.64 -7.46
C ALA A 15 -5.33 -0.77 -8.34
N LYS A 16 -5.40 0.01 -9.41
CA LYS A 16 -6.54 -0.02 -10.31
C LYS A 16 -6.63 -1.32 -11.09
N LYS A 17 -5.49 -1.89 -11.47
CA LYS A 17 -5.47 -3.21 -12.11
C LYS A 17 -5.98 -4.30 -11.18
N LEU A 18 -5.54 -4.28 -9.95
CA LEU A 18 -6.00 -5.24 -8.94
C LEU A 18 -7.50 -5.06 -8.66
N ALA A 19 -7.94 -3.82 -8.56
CA ALA A 19 -9.34 -3.52 -8.30
C ALA A 19 -10.24 -4.10 -9.40
N ALA A 20 -9.84 -3.94 -10.65
CA ALA A 20 -10.60 -4.46 -11.78
C ALA A 20 -10.62 -6.00 -11.74
N ALA A 21 -9.51 -6.63 -11.41
CA ALA A 21 -9.41 -8.08 -11.38
C ALA A 21 -10.17 -8.71 -10.21
N LEU A 22 -10.21 -8.03 -9.07
CA LEU A 22 -10.79 -8.56 -7.83
C LEU A 22 -12.19 -8.04 -7.53
N GLY A 23 -12.66 -7.04 -8.28
CA GLY A 23 -13.94 -6.41 -8.00
C GLY A 23 -13.92 -5.59 -6.72
N GLU A 24 -12.78 -4.97 -6.40
CA GLU A 24 -12.60 -4.20 -5.18
C GLU A 24 -12.65 -2.70 -5.42
N GLU A 25 -12.94 -1.96 -4.37
CA GLU A 25 -12.88 -0.51 -4.39
C GLU A 25 -11.45 -0.04 -4.08
N THR A 26 -11.10 1.13 -4.59
CA THR A 26 -9.81 1.76 -4.29
C THR A 26 -10.02 3.02 -3.46
N MET A 27 -9.03 3.31 -2.60
CA MET A 27 -9.02 4.52 -1.79
C MET A 27 -7.64 5.15 -1.89
N PRO A 28 -7.54 6.36 -2.48
CA PRO A 28 -6.26 7.06 -2.50
C PRO A 28 -5.93 7.60 -1.11
N LEU A 29 -4.68 7.43 -0.69
CA LEU A 29 -4.24 7.87 0.62
C LEU A 29 -3.68 9.29 0.61
N MET A 30 -3.30 9.81 -0.56
CA MET A 30 -2.64 11.11 -0.67
C MET A 30 -3.45 12.23 -0.03
N GLU A 31 -4.73 12.32 -0.35
CA GLU A 31 -5.58 13.39 0.20
C GLU A 31 -5.79 13.23 1.70
N ARG A 32 -5.95 12.00 2.15
CA ARG A 32 -6.09 11.73 3.59
C ARG A 32 -4.83 12.15 4.33
N ILE A 33 -3.67 11.85 3.79
CA ILE A 33 -2.38 12.22 4.39
C ILE A 33 -2.22 13.74 4.38
N ARG A 34 -2.54 14.37 3.26
CA ARG A 34 -2.42 15.81 3.10
C ARG A 34 -3.28 16.58 4.10
N HIS A 35 -4.47 16.07 4.38
CA HIS A 35 -5.40 16.71 5.33
C HIS A 35 -5.31 16.13 6.73
N ASN A 36 -4.34 15.25 6.98
CA ASN A 36 -4.17 14.57 8.25
C ASN A 36 -5.46 13.90 8.73
N ASP A 37 -6.18 13.30 7.77
CA ASP A 37 -7.44 12.62 8.04
C ASP A 37 -7.16 11.17 8.40
N THR A 38 -7.26 10.84 9.69
CA THR A 38 -7.04 9.50 10.20
C THR A 38 -8.34 8.84 10.65
N SER A 39 -9.46 9.27 10.10
CA SER A 39 -10.75 8.65 10.42
C SER A 39 -10.75 7.17 10.03
N PRO A 40 -11.47 6.32 10.77
CA PRO A 40 -11.46 4.88 10.53
C PRO A 40 -11.95 4.53 9.12
N LEU A 41 -11.33 3.50 8.56
CA LEU A 41 -11.76 2.90 7.30
C LEU A 41 -12.36 1.54 7.59
N GLU A 42 -13.30 1.10 6.78
CA GLU A 42 -14.02 -0.14 7.00
C GLU A 42 -14.08 -0.98 5.73
N SER A 43 -13.81 -2.27 5.83
CA SER A 43 -13.91 -3.20 4.73
C SER A 43 -14.13 -4.61 5.24
N GLU A 44 -15.07 -5.33 4.63
CA GLU A 44 -15.29 -6.74 4.95
C GLU A 44 -14.33 -7.65 4.20
N THR A 45 -13.74 -7.15 3.12
CA THR A 45 -12.76 -7.89 2.33
C THR A 45 -11.35 -7.53 2.78
N PRO A 46 -10.35 -8.40 2.52
CA PRO A 46 -8.97 -8.11 2.93
C PRO A 46 -8.46 -6.78 2.39
N TRP A 47 -7.60 -6.16 3.17
CA TRP A 47 -6.95 -4.91 2.78
C TRP A 47 -5.77 -5.20 1.88
N ILE A 48 -5.60 -4.37 0.85
CA ILE A 48 -4.40 -4.42 -0.01
C ILE A 48 -3.85 -3.01 -0.05
N VAL A 49 -2.59 -2.86 0.34
CA VAL A 49 -1.91 -1.57 0.34
C VAL A 49 -0.91 -1.53 -0.80
N CYS A 50 -1.14 -0.66 -1.77
CA CYS A 50 -0.25 -0.45 -2.90
C CYS A 50 0.55 0.82 -2.65
N THR A 51 1.86 0.70 -2.59
CA THR A 51 2.75 1.82 -2.25
C THR A 51 4.12 1.62 -2.89
N PRO A 52 4.84 2.70 -3.19
CA PRO A 52 6.23 2.55 -3.58
C PRO A 52 7.10 2.20 -2.37
N THR A 53 8.33 1.75 -2.64
CA THR A 53 9.31 1.54 -1.59
C THR A 53 10.34 2.66 -1.63
N TYR A 54 10.69 3.20 -0.46
CA TYR A 54 11.75 4.19 -0.32
C TYR A 54 12.77 3.62 0.65
N ALA A 55 14.01 3.48 0.21
CA ALA A 55 15.06 2.86 1.01
C ALA A 55 14.64 1.49 1.56
N TRP A 56 13.99 0.69 0.69
CA TRP A 56 13.54 -0.68 0.98
C TRP A 56 12.51 -0.78 2.09
N GLN A 57 11.74 0.26 2.33
CA GLN A 57 10.61 0.21 3.27
C GLN A 57 9.46 1.07 2.75
N LEU A 58 8.34 1.00 3.44
CA LEU A 58 7.21 1.88 3.17
C LEU A 58 7.65 3.33 3.33
N PRO A 59 7.11 4.24 2.52
CA PRO A 59 7.31 5.65 2.80
C PRO A 59 6.83 5.96 4.22
N HIS A 60 7.60 6.76 4.96
CA HIS A 60 7.27 7.03 6.36
C HIS A 60 5.91 7.68 6.53
N ILE A 61 5.51 8.53 5.58
CA ILE A 61 4.19 9.17 5.66
C ILE A 61 3.06 8.16 5.50
N VAL A 62 3.25 7.12 4.70
CA VAL A 62 2.26 6.05 4.55
C VAL A 62 2.22 5.21 5.82
N ARG A 63 3.40 4.83 6.33
CA ARG A 63 3.51 4.06 7.57
C ARG A 63 2.81 4.78 8.72
N ASP A 64 3.11 6.06 8.89
CA ASP A 64 2.55 6.83 10.00
C ASP A 64 1.04 7.01 9.86
N HIS A 65 0.57 7.21 8.63
CA HIS A 65 -0.85 7.31 8.38
C HIS A 65 -1.57 6.01 8.72
N LEU A 66 -1.04 4.88 8.27
CA LEU A 66 -1.63 3.56 8.57
C LEU A 66 -1.59 3.26 10.07
N ARG A 67 -0.51 3.67 10.73
CA ARG A 67 -0.40 3.47 12.18
C ARG A 67 -1.50 4.20 12.95
N ARG A 68 -1.90 5.37 12.48
CA ARG A 68 -2.92 6.20 13.13
C ARG A 68 -4.33 5.91 12.68
N THR A 69 -4.52 5.20 11.56
CA THR A 69 -5.84 4.93 11.00
C THR A 69 -6.32 3.57 11.45
N LEU A 70 -7.50 3.52 12.04
CA LEU A 70 -8.12 2.24 12.42
C LEU A 70 -8.72 1.60 11.17
N LEU A 71 -8.31 0.37 10.88
CA LEU A 71 -8.87 -0.44 9.80
C LEU A 71 -9.85 -1.43 10.42
N ARG A 72 -11.13 -1.22 10.16
CA ARG A 72 -12.20 -2.04 10.72
C ARG A 72 -12.68 -3.10 9.74
N GLY A 73 -13.25 -4.16 10.27
CA GLY A 73 -13.76 -5.27 9.49
C GLY A 73 -12.72 -6.34 9.33
N SER A 74 -12.23 -6.57 8.11
CA SER A 74 -11.22 -7.59 7.88
C SER A 74 -9.93 -7.28 8.63
N LYS A 75 -9.32 -8.33 9.18
CA LYS A 75 -8.03 -8.23 9.85
C LYS A 75 -6.88 -8.64 8.94
N GLU A 76 -7.19 -9.12 7.74
CA GLU A 76 -6.17 -9.59 6.81
C GLU A 76 -5.69 -8.45 5.93
N ILE A 77 -4.38 -8.38 5.72
CA ILE A 77 -3.77 -7.31 4.95
C ILE A 77 -2.61 -7.83 4.10
N TYR A 78 -2.58 -7.38 2.86
CA TYR A 78 -1.54 -7.67 1.88
C TYR A 78 -0.89 -6.36 1.47
N PHE A 79 0.37 -6.44 1.05
CA PHE A 79 1.07 -5.27 0.51
C PHE A 79 1.53 -5.55 -0.91
N VAL A 80 1.37 -4.57 -1.78
CA VAL A 80 1.91 -4.60 -3.13
C VAL A 80 2.82 -3.39 -3.26
N MET A 81 4.10 -3.63 -3.40
CA MET A 81 5.09 -2.56 -3.42
C MET A 81 5.72 -2.42 -4.79
N THR A 82 5.62 -1.23 -5.36
CA THR A 82 6.26 -0.94 -6.64
C THR A 82 7.69 -0.51 -6.40
N CYS A 83 8.59 -0.94 -7.27
CA CYS A 83 10.02 -0.67 -7.10
C CYS A 83 10.71 -0.72 -8.46
N GLY A 84 11.93 -0.17 -8.52
CA GLY A 84 12.74 -0.22 -9.72
C GLY A 84 13.56 -1.49 -9.85
N GLY A 85 13.69 -2.25 -8.78
CA GLY A 85 14.44 -3.49 -8.73
C GLY A 85 13.80 -4.48 -7.79
N GLU A 86 14.27 -4.52 -6.56
CA GLU A 86 13.72 -5.41 -5.55
C GLU A 86 13.24 -4.61 -4.34
N ILE A 87 12.36 -5.21 -3.56
CA ILE A 87 11.78 -4.53 -2.39
C ILE A 87 12.65 -4.65 -1.13
N GLY A 88 13.71 -5.47 -1.18
CA GLY A 88 14.59 -5.65 -0.05
C GLY A 88 13.85 -6.15 1.18
N GLU A 89 14.01 -5.45 2.31
CA GLU A 89 13.37 -5.82 3.57
C GLU A 89 12.02 -5.16 3.79
N ALA A 90 11.42 -4.58 2.75
CA ALA A 90 10.15 -3.86 2.89
C ALA A 90 9.04 -4.76 3.47
N GLY A 91 9.03 -6.05 3.12
CA GLY A 91 8.06 -6.99 3.69
C GLY A 91 8.20 -7.14 5.19
N LYS A 92 9.42 -7.12 5.70
CA LYS A 92 9.67 -7.19 7.14
C LYS A 92 9.10 -5.98 7.86
N TYR A 93 9.31 -4.79 7.33
CA TYR A 93 8.77 -3.56 7.93
C TYR A 93 7.26 -3.53 7.87
N ALA A 94 6.67 -4.02 6.77
CA ALA A 94 5.23 -4.11 6.67
C ALA A 94 4.66 -5.08 7.70
N ALA A 95 5.31 -6.23 7.90
CA ALA A 95 4.88 -7.20 8.91
C ALA A 95 4.97 -6.61 10.33
N GLU A 96 6.00 -5.84 10.62
CA GLU A 96 6.14 -5.18 11.92
C GLU A 96 5.00 -4.19 12.17
N LEU A 97 4.64 -3.41 11.17
CA LEU A 97 3.51 -2.47 11.26
C LEU A 97 2.21 -3.22 11.53
N CYS A 98 1.99 -4.33 10.84
CA CYS A 98 0.79 -5.14 11.04
C CYS A 98 0.72 -5.70 12.46
N ALA A 99 1.86 -6.14 13.01
CA ALA A 99 1.91 -6.65 14.37
C ALA A 99 1.52 -5.56 15.37
N GLU A 100 1.98 -4.33 15.16
CA GLU A 100 1.60 -3.20 16.03
C GLU A 100 0.10 -2.95 15.99
N LYS A 101 -0.55 -3.19 14.86
CA LYS A 101 -1.96 -2.91 14.66
C LYS A 101 -2.86 -4.13 14.87
N TYR A 102 -2.29 -5.24 15.30
CA TYR A 102 -3.03 -6.50 15.48
C TYR A 102 -3.73 -6.96 14.21
N LEU A 103 -3.10 -6.72 13.06
CA LEU A 103 -3.57 -7.19 11.77
C LEU A 103 -2.80 -8.44 11.38
N THR A 104 -3.45 -9.31 10.60
CA THR A 104 -2.82 -10.52 10.10
C THR A 104 -2.11 -10.20 8.78
N TYR A 105 -0.80 -10.11 8.83
CA TYR A 105 0.02 -9.87 7.64
C TYR A 105 -0.01 -11.11 6.75
N ARG A 106 -0.50 -10.97 5.51
CA ARG A 106 -0.66 -12.10 4.60
C ARG A 106 0.44 -12.19 3.56
N GLY A 107 1.21 -11.16 3.37
CA GLY A 107 2.33 -11.17 2.45
C GLY A 107 2.57 -9.85 1.76
N CYS A 108 3.67 -9.80 1.04
CA CYS A 108 4.09 -8.62 0.30
C CYS A 108 4.57 -9.06 -1.08
N ALA A 109 4.03 -8.44 -2.13
CA ALA A 109 4.48 -8.66 -3.49
C ALA A 109 5.24 -7.43 -3.95
N GLY A 110 6.40 -7.65 -4.57
CA GLY A 110 7.14 -6.59 -5.22
C GLY A 110 6.79 -6.57 -6.70
N VAL A 111 6.40 -5.40 -7.19
CA VAL A 111 6.11 -5.22 -8.60
C VAL A 111 7.19 -4.33 -9.18
N VAL A 112 8.06 -4.90 -10.00
CA VAL A 112 9.13 -4.14 -10.64
C VAL A 112 8.54 -3.32 -11.77
N MET A 113 8.65 -2.01 -11.64
CA MET A 113 8.23 -1.08 -12.67
C MET A 113 9.47 -0.58 -13.38
N PRO A 114 9.68 -0.99 -14.63
CA PRO A 114 10.88 -0.55 -15.34
C PRO A 114 10.91 0.96 -15.43
N GLU A 115 12.02 1.54 -15.03
CA GLU A 115 12.16 2.98 -15.12
C GLU A 115 12.03 3.47 -16.52
N ASN A 116 12.51 2.68 -17.45
CA ASN A 116 12.43 3.03 -18.84
C ASN A 116 11.02 2.95 -19.39
N TYR A 117 10.08 2.51 -18.62
CA TYR A 117 8.73 2.81 -18.94
C TYR A 117 8.57 4.28 -19.11
N ILE A 118 9.27 5.00 -18.27
CA ILE A 118 9.20 6.45 -18.26
C ILE A 118 10.36 7.04 -19.02
N ALA A 119 11.55 6.52 -18.78
CA ALA A 119 12.78 7.11 -19.28
C ALA A 119 13.05 6.78 -20.75
N MET A 120 12.62 5.63 -21.22
CA MET A 120 12.86 5.26 -22.60
C MET A 120 11.86 5.90 -23.54
N PHE A 121 10.99 6.61 -23.03
CA PHE A 121 9.94 7.27 -23.79
C PHE A 121 10.23 8.74 -24.00
#